data_5687e5fd52a01675b84f2c247cbed373
#
_entry.id   5687e5fd52a01675b84f2c247cbed373
#
_cell.length_a   1.000
_cell.length_b   1.000
_cell.length_c   1.000
_cell.angle_alpha   90.00
_cell.angle_beta   90.00
_cell.angle_gamma   90.00
#
_symmetry.space_group_name_H-M   'P 1'
#
loop_
_entity.id
_entity.type
_entity.pdbx_description
1 polymer ?
#
loop_
_entity_poly.entity_id
_entity_poly.type
_entity_poly.pdbx_seq_one_letter_code
_entity_poly.pdbx_strand_id
1 'polypeptide(L)'
;MPSPHHFPLSVLSRATLRELPTRRPMEKKLGDTVRLLSEIQPANASSNARGAIDAAAQRSGGASRYAILGVPEDIGPRANCGRGGAHSAYDAFLPMFLNMQSNASLPGDTVIMLGHVFCEDLLLASRGAEASVLRTLVAQLDER
;
A
#
# COMPACT_ATOMS: atom_id res chain seq x y z
N MET A 1 -5.79 17.04 22.76
CA MET A 1 -6.05 17.29 21.32
C MET A 1 -5.33 16.20 20.56
N PRO A 2 -5.98 15.27 19.89
CA PRO A 2 -5.27 14.35 19.00
C PRO A 2 -4.70 15.16 17.84
N SER A 3 -3.42 14.93 17.55
CA SER A 3 -2.73 15.52 16.39
C SER A 3 -3.47 15.20 15.10
N PRO A 4 -3.51 16.11 14.11
CA PRO A 4 -4.21 15.87 12.86
C PRO A 4 -3.54 14.73 12.11
N HIS A 5 -4.29 13.62 11.98
CA HIS A 5 -4.18 12.58 10.98
C HIS A 5 -2.77 12.28 10.43
N HIS A 6 -1.96 11.66 11.25
CA HIS A 6 -0.76 11.00 10.79
C HIS A 6 -1.19 9.64 10.23
N PHE A 7 -1.38 9.54 8.93
CA PHE A 7 -1.53 8.25 8.27
C PHE A 7 -0.16 7.56 8.29
N PRO A 8 0.04 6.54 9.12
CA PRO A 8 1.30 5.84 9.16
C PRO A 8 1.39 4.96 7.91
N LEU A 9 1.91 5.52 6.82
CA LEU A 9 2.22 4.76 5.62
C LEU A 9 3.63 4.19 5.72
N SER A 10 3.73 2.89 5.56
CA SER A 10 4.99 2.23 5.25
C SER A 10 5.23 2.35 3.75
N VAL A 11 6.17 3.21 3.37
CA VAL A 11 6.45 3.55 1.97
C VAL A 11 7.49 2.60 1.40
N LEU A 12 7.25 2.10 0.19
CA LEU A 12 8.20 1.24 -0.52
C LEU A 12 9.43 2.02 -0.98
N SER A 13 10.60 1.39 -0.85
CA SER A 13 11.85 1.89 -1.43
C SER A 13 12.16 1.22 -2.76
N ARG A 14 12.93 1.88 -3.62
CA ARG A 14 13.40 1.28 -4.88
C ARG A 14 14.33 0.08 -4.64
N ALA A 15 15.07 0.07 -3.54
CA ALA A 15 15.90 -1.06 -3.14
C ALA A 15 15.03 -2.29 -2.87
N THR A 16 14.00 -2.15 -2.03
CA THR A 16 13.04 -3.24 -1.73
C THR A 16 12.37 -3.76 -3.01
N LEU A 17 11.96 -2.86 -3.91
CA LEU A 17 11.33 -3.27 -5.17
C LEU A 17 12.25 -4.11 -6.06
N ARG A 18 13.55 -3.86 -6.05
CA ARG A 18 14.51 -4.59 -6.89
C ARG A 18 14.73 -6.03 -6.44
N GLU A 19 14.42 -6.35 -5.21
CA GLU A 19 14.59 -7.69 -4.63
C GLU A 19 13.38 -8.60 -4.91
N LEU A 20 12.20 -8.01 -5.19
CA LEU A 20 10.95 -8.76 -5.32
C LEU A 20 10.74 -9.44 -6.69
N PRO A 21 11.03 -8.83 -7.85
CA PRO A 21 10.79 -9.47 -9.14
C PRO A 21 11.93 -10.41 -9.54
N THR A 22 11.56 -11.54 -10.12
CA THR A 22 12.51 -12.42 -10.80
C THR A 22 13.00 -11.76 -12.10
N ARG A 23 14.27 -11.45 -12.20
CA ARG A 23 14.86 -10.84 -13.39
C ARG A 23 15.10 -11.87 -14.47
N ARG A 24 14.55 -11.60 -15.67
CA ARG A 24 14.88 -12.34 -16.89
C ARG A 24 15.39 -11.34 -17.93
N PRO A 25 16.47 -11.70 -18.66
CA PRO A 25 16.96 -10.88 -19.76
C PRO A 25 15.83 -10.61 -20.78
N MET A 26 15.79 -9.41 -21.32
CA MET A 26 14.83 -8.98 -22.36
C MET A 26 13.36 -8.79 -21.91
N GLU A 27 13.00 -9.06 -20.65
CA GLU A 27 11.66 -8.80 -20.12
C GLU A 27 11.63 -7.45 -19.41
N LYS A 28 10.64 -6.61 -19.75
CA LYS A 28 10.32 -5.38 -19.02
C LYS A 28 9.13 -5.64 -18.11
N LYS A 29 9.38 -5.67 -16.80
CA LYS A 29 8.35 -5.92 -15.78
C LYS A 29 7.76 -4.64 -15.24
N LEU A 30 6.58 -4.73 -14.62
CA LEU A 30 5.97 -3.59 -13.93
C LEU A 30 6.93 -3.03 -12.86
N GLY A 31 7.57 -3.89 -12.06
CA GLY A 31 8.52 -3.51 -11.02
C GLY A 31 9.72 -2.68 -11.49
N ASP A 32 10.07 -2.76 -12.79
CA ASP A 32 11.17 -1.97 -13.36
C ASP A 32 10.76 -0.51 -13.61
N THR A 33 9.47 -0.24 -13.80
CA THR A 33 8.97 1.05 -14.29
C THR A 33 7.90 1.70 -13.43
N VAL A 34 7.26 0.97 -12.48
CA VAL A 34 6.31 1.59 -11.56
C VAL A 34 6.95 2.75 -10.80
N ARG A 35 6.15 3.75 -10.51
CA ARG A 35 6.55 4.93 -9.74
C ARG A 35 6.35 4.67 -8.25
N LEU A 36 7.21 5.22 -7.42
CA LEU A 36 7.11 5.11 -5.97
C LEU A 36 6.71 6.45 -5.38
N LEU A 37 5.88 6.42 -4.34
CA LEU A 37 5.55 7.60 -3.57
C LEU A 37 6.81 8.26 -3.01
N SER A 38 7.78 7.48 -2.52
CA SER A 38 9.06 7.95 -1.99
C SER A 38 9.92 8.72 -3.01
N GLU A 39 9.71 8.49 -4.31
CA GLU A 39 10.43 9.18 -5.39
C GLU A 39 9.74 10.46 -5.86
N ILE A 40 8.44 10.55 -5.59
CA ILE A 40 7.58 11.66 -6.05
C ILE A 40 7.46 12.73 -4.97
N GLN A 41 7.42 12.33 -3.69
CA GLN A 41 7.35 13.25 -2.57
C GLN A 41 8.75 13.58 -2.03
N PRO A 42 9.12 14.85 -1.92
CA PRO A 42 10.27 15.24 -1.11
C PRO A 42 9.98 14.89 0.36
N ALA A 43 11.03 14.53 1.11
CA ALA A 43 10.95 14.07 2.51
C ALA A 43 10.20 15.01 3.48
N ASN A 44 9.92 16.25 3.08
CA ASN A 44 9.26 17.29 3.86
C ASN A 44 7.81 17.57 3.42
N ALA A 45 7.26 16.81 2.47
CA ALA A 45 5.89 17.02 2.02
C ALA A 45 4.89 16.37 2.98
N SER A 46 3.78 17.09 3.19
CA SER A 46 2.67 16.71 4.08
C SER A 46 2.37 15.21 4.10
N SER A 47 2.33 14.67 5.29
CA SER A 47 2.22 13.23 5.61
C SER A 47 0.83 12.63 5.41
N ASN A 48 -0.08 13.28 4.67
CA ASN A 48 -1.36 12.67 4.40
C ASN A 48 -1.39 12.00 3.01
N ALA A 49 -1.94 10.79 2.95
CA ALA A 49 -2.01 9.98 1.73
C ALA A 49 -2.71 10.72 0.59
N ARG A 50 -3.74 11.53 0.87
CA ARG A 50 -4.46 12.32 -0.12
C ARG A 50 -3.58 13.38 -0.75
N GLY A 51 -2.87 14.17 0.05
CA GLY A 51 -1.92 15.17 -0.47
C GLY A 51 -0.77 14.53 -1.27
N ALA A 52 -0.37 13.31 -0.89
CA ALA A 52 0.60 12.52 -1.62
C ALA A 52 0.07 12.08 -2.99
N ILE A 53 -1.17 11.60 -3.05
CA ILE A 53 -1.83 11.19 -4.30
C ILE A 53 -2.02 12.39 -5.22
N ASP A 54 -2.52 13.52 -4.69
CA ASP A 54 -2.74 14.75 -5.45
C ASP A 54 -1.41 15.31 -6.00
N ALA A 55 -0.36 15.34 -5.19
CA ALA A 55 0.97 15.76 -5.62
C ALA A 55 1.56 14.82 -6.68
N ALA A 56 1.36 13.51 -6.54
CA ALA A 56 1.78 12.52 -7.50
C ALA A 56 1.04 12.67 -8.83
N ALA A 57 -0.28 12.90 -8.79
CA ALA A 57 -1.10 13.13 -9.98
C ALA A 57 -0.68 14.42 -10.71
N GLN A 58 -0.44 15.51 -10.00
CA GLN A 58 0.01 16.79 -10.58
C GLN A 58 1.39 16.69 -11.22
N ARG A 59 2.36 16.05 -10.55
CA ARG A 59 3.74 15.93 -11.05
C ARG A 59 3.87 14.92 -12.20
N SER A 60 2.95 13.98 -12.31
CA SER A 60 2.94 13.02 -13.41
C SER A 60 2.44 13.61 -14.72
N GLY A 61 1.96 14.85 -14.72
CA GLY A 61 1.34 15.47 -15.91
C GLY A 61 0.12 14.69 -16.41
N GLY A 62 -0.58 13.96 -15.52
CA GLY A 62 -1.68 13.08 -15.87
C GLY A 62 -1.27 11.69 -16.40
N ALA A 63 0.02 11.35 -16.38
CA ALA A 63 0.50 10.04 -16.85
C ALA A 63 0.13 8.90 -15.90
N SER A 64 0.02 9.16 -14.58
CA SER A 64 -0.36 8.13 -13.61
C SER A 64 -1.87 7.91 -13.61
N ARG A 65 -2.28 6.66 -13.85
CA ARG A 65 -3.69 6.25 -13.95
C ARG A 65 -4.14 5.39 -12.77
N TYR A 66 -3.20 4.72 -12.10
CA TYR A 66 -3.48 3.75 -11.05
C TYR A 66 -2.63 4.05 -9.83
N ALA A 67 -3.24 4.03 -8.65
CA ALA A 67 -2.55 4.08 -7.37
C ALA A 67 -2.82 2.78 -6.61
N ILE A 68 -1.77 2.16 -6.07
CA ILE A 68 -1.88 0.92 -5.31
C ILE A 68 -1.49 1.22 -3.87
N LEU A 69 -2.43 0.98 -2.96
CA LEU A 69 -2.27 1.08 -1.53
C LEU A 69 -2.62 -0.27 -0.90
N GLY A 70 -1.74 -0.80 -0.07
CA GLY A 70 -2.00 -1.97 0.74
C GLY A 70 -2.69 -1.60 2.05
N VAL A 71 -3.62 -2.44 2.50
CA VAL A 71 -4.19 -2.39 3.85
C VAL A 71 -4.08 -3.80 4.43
N PRO A 72 -2.91 -4.16 5.01
CA PRO A 72 -2.62 -5.51 5.48
C PRO A 72 -3.31 -5.76 6.83
N GLU A 73 -4.62 -5.97 6.82
CA GLU A 73 -5.43 -6.25 7.99
C GLU A 73 -6.37 -7.44 7.77
N ASP A 74 -6.86 -8.03 8.85
CA ASP A 74 -7.93 -9.04 8.85
C ASP A 74 -8.92 -8.84 10.01
N ILE A 75 -8.87 -7.69 10.66
CA ILE A 75 -9.70 -7.34 11.81
C ILE A 75 -11.16 -7.20 11.35
N GLY A 76 -11.38 -6.51 10.23
CA GLY A 76 -12.70 -6.34 9.62
C GLY A 76 -13.39 -7.67 9.28
N PRO A 77 -12.78 -8.55 8.50
CA PRO A 77 -13.32 -9.89 8.26
C PRO A 77 -13.65 -10.68 9.53
N ARG A 78 -12.75 -10.66 10.53
CA ARG A 78 -12.97 -11.38 11.80
C ARG A 78 -14.07 -10.75 12.65
N ALA A 79 -14.20 -9.42 12.65
CA ALA A 79 -15.30 -8.73 13.34
C ALA A 79 -16.67 -9.10 12.76
N ASN A 80 -16.71 -9.51 11.49
CA ASN A 80 -17.89 -9.98 10.76
C ASN A 80 -17.99 -11.52 10.74
N CYS A 81 -17.41 -12.20 11.71
CA CYS A 81 -17.40 -13.68 11.83
C CYS A 81 -16.76 -14.42 10.64
N GLY A 82 -15.95 -13.73 9.85
CA GLY A 82 -15.16 -14.30 8.77
C GLY A 82 -13.84 -14.93 9.25
N ARG A 83 -13.10 -15.50 8.30
CA ARG A 83 -11.77 -16.06 8.57
C ARG A 83 -10.71 -14.99 8.57
N GLY A 84 -9.71 -15.13 9.45
CA GLY A 84 -8.47 -14.35 9.40
C GLY A 84 -7.57 -14.79 8.23
N GLY A 85 -6.48 -14.04 8.01
CA GLY A 85 -5.45 -14.30 7.00
C GLY A 85 -5.35 -13.25 5.90
N ALA A 86 -6.35 -12.37 5.76
CA ALA A 86 -6.33 -11.31 4.73
C ALA A 86 -5.16 -10.33 4.90
N HIS A 87 -4.61 -10.19 6.12
CA HIS A 87 -3.47 -9.33 6.40
C HIS A 87 -2.21 -9.67 5.58
N SER A 88 -2.04 -10.93 5.16
CA SER A 88 -0.91 -11.37 4.34
C SER A 88 -1.13 -11.19 2.82
N ALA A 89 -2.32 -10.75 2.40
CA ALA A 89 -2.66 -10.66 0.98
C ALA A 89 -1.80 -9.64 0.22
N TYR A 90 -1.46 -8.51 0.85
CA TYR A 90 -0.62 -7.50 0.22
C TYR A 90 0.80 -8.01 -0.04
N ASP A 91 1.39 -8.73 0.92
CA ASP A 91 2.74 -9.29 0.78
C ASP A 91 2.79 -10.38 -0.29
N ALA A 92 1.72 -11.15 -0.45
CA ALA A 92 1.59 -12.13 -1.52
C ALA A 92 1.34 -11.48 -2.90
N PHE A 93 0.52 -10.43 -2.94
CA PHE A 93 0.18 -9.71 -4.17
C PHE A 93 1.39 -8.97 -4.74
N LEU A 94 2.16 -8.28 -3.92
CA LEU A 94 3.19 -7.35 -4.34
C LEU A 94 4.23 -7.98 -5.28
N PRO A 95 4.91 -9.10 -4.93
CA PRO A 95 5.88 -9.72 -5.82
C PRO A 95 5.26 -10.26 -7.10
N MET A 96 4.04 -10.77 -7.05
CA MET A 96 3.33 -11.27 -8.24
C MET A 96 2.99 -10.12 -9.20
N PHE A 97 2.45 -9.02 -8.68
CA PHE A 97 2.10 -7.84 -9.46
C PHE A 97 3.34 -7.21 -10.11
N LEU A 98 4.40 -7.00 -9.35
CA LEU A 98 5.64 -6.41 -9.85
C LEU A 98 6.35 -7.30 -10.89
N ASN A 99 6.10 -8.61 -10.85
CA ASN A 99 6.67 -9.57 -11.78
C ASN A 99 5.88 -9.69 -13.10
N MET A 100 4.69 -9.06 -13.21
CA MET A 100 3.93 -9.00 -14.46
C MET A 100 4.68 -8.20 -15.53
N GLN A 101 4.50 -8.57 -16.78
CA GLN A 101 5.07 -7.82 -17.91
C GLN A 101 4.37 -6.46 -18.06
N SER A 102 5.17 -5.40 -18.17
CA SER A 102 4.70 -4.09 -18.61
C SER A 102 4.37 -4.16 -20.10
N ASN A 103 3.19 -3.69 -20.49
CA ASN A 103 2.72 -3.73 -21.88
C ASN A 103 1.96 -2.44 -22.22
N ALA A 104 1.48 -2.33 -23.45
CA ALA A 104 0.79 -1.13 -23.94
C ALA A 104 -0.52 -0.83 -23.19
N SER A 105 -1.22 -1.86 -22.68
CA SER A 105 -2.47 -1.69 -21.94
C SER A 105 -2.22 -1.31 -20.46
N LEU A 106 -1.10 -1.76 -19.89
CA LEU A 106 -0.66 -1.46 -18.54
C LEU A 106 0.83 -1.09 -18.54
N PRO A 107 1.19 0.10 -18.98
CA PRO A 107 2.55 0.60 -18.84
C PRO A 107 2.87 0.82 -17.35
N GLY A 108 4.01 0.32 -16.87
CA GLY A 108 4.31 0.39 -15.44
C GLY A 108 4.45 1.83 -14.91
N ASP A 109 4.89 2.76 -15.74
CA ASP A 109 5.00 4.18 -15.38
C ASP A 109 3.64 4.90 -15.17
N THR A 110 2.53 4.24 -15.52
CA THR A 110 1.18 4.70 -15.21
C THR A 110 0.69 4.25 -13.81
N VAL A 111 1.47 3.43 -13.11
CA VAL A 111 1.16 2.90 -11.79
C VAL A 111 2.02 3.59 -10.73
N ILE A 112 1.39 4.06 -9.66
CA ILE A 112 2.08 4.57 -8.46
C ILE A 112 1.87 3.58 -7.31
N MET A 113 2.97 3.15 -6.70
CA MET A 113 2.96 2.36 -5.47
C MET A 113 3.04 3.30 -4.28
N LEU A 114 1.97 3.37 -3.49
CA LEU A 114 1.89 4.21 -2.30
C LEU A 114 2.52 3.56 -1.07
N GLY A 115 2.63 2.23 -1.07
CA GLY A 115 3.04 1.44 0.09
C GLY A 115 1.83 0.79 0.75
N HIS A 116 1.86 0.66 2.08
CA HIS A 116 0.73 0.11 2.84
C HIS A 116 0.49 0.91 4.13
N VAL A 117 -0.75 0.84 4.62
CA VAL A 117 -1.13 1.40 5.92
C VAL A 117 -0.49 0.56 7.03
N PHE A 118 0.08 1.23 8.02
CA PHE A 118 0.61 0.55 9.20
C PHE A 118 -0.53 0.06 10.09
N CYS A 119 -0.69 -1.27 10.19
CA CYS A 119 -1.78 -1.92 10.92
C CYS A 119 -1.29 -2.88 12.01
N GLU A 120 0.02 -3.05 12.19
CA GLU A 120 0.60 -4.09 13.04
C GLU A 120 0.19 -3.96 14.52
N ASP A 121 0.06 -2.76 15.03
CA ASP A 121 -0.39 -2.49 16.40
C ASP A 121 -1.84 -2.95 16.62
N LEU A 122 -2.74 -2.66 15.66
CA LEU A 122 -4.14 -3.09 15.72
C LEU A 122 -4.27 -4.61 15.50
N LEU A 123 -3.48 -5.17 14.59
CA LEU A 123 -3.41 -6.62 14.38
C LEU A 123 -2.96 -7.34 15.65
N LEU A 124 -1.94 -6.81 16.34
CA LEU A 124 -1.47 -7.38 17.60
C LEU A 124 -2.57 -7.33 18.68
N ALA A 125 -3.23 -6.17 18.83
CA ALA A 125 -4.34 -5.99 19.78
C ALA A 125 -5.55 -6.88 19.47
N SER A 126 -5.73 -7.27 18.20
CA SER A 126 -6.84 -8.11 17.77
C SER A 126 -6.65 -9.61 18.03
N ARG A 127 -5.47 -10.06 18.47
CA ARG A 127 -5.19 -11.49 18.72
C ARG A 127 -6.01 -12.01 19.87
N GLY A 128 -6.83 -13.04 19.62
CA GLY A 128 -7.72 -13.63 20.62
C GLY A 128 -8.84 -12.71 21.12
N ALA A 129 -9.04 -11.58 20.48
CA ALA A 129 -10.03 -10.60 20.88
C ALA A 129 -11.46 -11.09 20.57
N GLU A 130 -12.41 -10.74 21.44
CA GLU A 130 -13.83 -10.97 21.23
C GLU A 130 -14.42 -10.01 20.19
N ALA A 131 -15.58 -10.33 19.64
CA ALA A 131 -16.23 -9.58 18.58
C ALA A 131 -16.49 -8.11 18.92
N SER A 132 -16.77 -7.78 20.17
CA SER A 132 -16.95 -6.39 20.65
C SER A 132 -15.67 -5.57 20.53
N VAL A 133 -14.53 -6.15 20.93
CA VAL A 133 -13.21 -5.52 20.84
C VAL A 133 -12.80 -5.38 19.36
N LEU A 134 -13.03 -6.40 18.56
CA LEU A 134 -12.73 -6.35 17.12
C LEU A 134 -13.47 -5.19 16.43
N ARG A 135 -14.75 -4.95 16.75
CA ARG A 135 -15.52 -3.81 16.20
C ARG A 135 -14.93 -2.46 16.59
N THR A 136 -14.44 -2.34 17.82
CA THR A 136 -13.75 -1.10 18.26
C THR A 136 -12.46 -0.89 17.48
N LEU A 137 -11.69 -1.96 17.23
CA LEU A 137 -10.46 -1.89 16.45
C LEU A 137 -10.72 -1.57 14.97
N VAL A 138 -11.86 -2.04 14.40
CA VAL A 138 -12.29 -1.64 13.05
C VAL A 138 -12.53 -0.14 12.99
N ALA A 139 -13.26 0.44 13.96
CA ALA A 139 -13.46 1.89 14.01
C ALA A 139 -12.14 2.67 14.07
N GLN A 140 -11.15 2.17 14.84
CA GLN A 140 -9.82 2.78 14.88
C GLN A 140 -9.06 2.63 13.56
N LEU A 141 -9.28 1.53 12.82
CA LEU A 141 -8.68 1.32 11.50
C LEU A 141 -9.28 2.28 10.47
N ASP A 142 -10.60 2.50 10.51
CA ASP A 142 -11.31 3.42 9.61
C ASP A 142 -10.89 4.89 9.80
N GLU A 143 -10.30 5.23 10.94
CA GLU A 143 -9.76 6.57 11.24
C GLU A 143 -8.34 6.78 10.69
N ARG A 144 -7.67 5.73 10.19
CA ARG A 144 -6.30 5.79 9.62
C ARG A 144 -6.29 6.07 8.13
#